data_52ed3e95f166d34ecf4254d0c0d0df73
#
_entry.id   52ed3e95f166d34ecf4254d0c0d0df73
#
_cell.length_a   1.000
_cell.length_b   1.000
_cell.length_c   1.000
_cell.angle_alpha   90.00
_cell.angle_beta   90.00
_cell.angle_gamma   90.00
#
_symmetry.space_group_name_H-M   'P 1'
#
loop_
_entity.id
_entity.type
_entity.pdbx_description
1 polymer ?
#
loop_
_entity_poly.entity_id
_entity_poly.type
_entity_poly.pdbx_seq_one_letter_code
_entity_poly.pdbx_strand_id
1 'polypeptide(L)'
;MPQLTLQMKSGKKILLDEMYTGLQSFLQVLGWEVLSIEDVGLKGQQDQKVIEYAEGNGLILVTQDQKISDLARLKGVPFVLVGYVEVARIIDERLKGLTA
;
A
#
# COMPACT_ATOMS: atom_id res chain seq x y z
N MET A 1 -0.12 -25.34 -14.62
CA MET A 1 -1.14 -24.87 -13.73
C MET A 1 -1.19 -23.35 -13.65
N PRO A 2 -2.14 -22.76 -14.25
CA PRO A 2 -2.19 -21.31 -14.33
C PRO A 2 -2.54 -20.60 -13.03
N GLN A 3 -3.02 -21.33 -12.04
CA GLN A 3 -3.45 -20.68 -10.81
C GLN A 3 -2.36 -19.90 -10.10
N LEU A 4 -1.14 -20.39 -10.15
CA LEU A 4 -0.05 -19.66 -9.50
C LEU A 4 0.15 -18.30 -10.14
N THR A 5 0.10 -18.26 -11.47
CA THR A 5 0.22 -17.00 -12.19
C THR A 5 -0.93 -16.06 -11.85
N LEU A 6 -2.13 -16.62 -11.73
CA LEU A 6 -3.32 -15.84 -11.42
C LEU A 6 -3.28 -15.25 -10.02
N GLN A 7 -2.50 -15.86 -9.13
CA GLN A 7 -2.35 -15.34 -7.76
C GLN A 7 -1.42 -14.16 -7.69
N MET A 8 -0.57 -13.98 -8.71
CA MET A 8 0.38 -12.87 -8.75
C MET A 8 -0.23 -11.73 -9.56
N LYS A 9 -0.94 -10.87 -8.89
CA LYS A 9 -1.67 -9.79 -9.53
C LYS A 9 -0.73 -8.83 -10.25
N SER A 10 -0.85 -8.77 -11.57
CA SER A 10 -0.13 -7.87 -12.47
C SER A 10 1.40 -7.90 -12.40
N GLY A 11 1.99 -8.75 -11.57
CA GLY A 11 3.44 -8.83 -11.40
C GLY A 11 4.06 -7.64 -10.70
N LYS A 12 3.26 -6.68 -10.25
CA LYS A 12 3.77 -5.52 -9.51
C LYS A 12 3.93 -5.85 -8.05
N LYS A 13 4.95 -5.24 -7.44
CA LYS A 13 5.20 -5.37 -6.01
C LYS A 13 4.70 -4.13 -5.29
N ILE A 14 4.25 -4.34 -4.07
CA ILE A 14 3.74 -3.28 -3.22
C ILE A 14 4.76 -3.00 -2.14
N LEU A 15 5.00 -1.71 -1.88
CA LEU A 15 5.75 -1.27 -0.71
C LEU A 15 4.75 -0.73 0.30
N LEU A 16 4.65 -1.41 1.44
CA LEU A 16 3.65 -1.11 2.44
C LEU A 16 4.27 -0.20 3.50
N ASP A 17 3.65 0.95 3.70
CA ASP A 17 4.10 1.93 4.68
C ASP A 17 4.09 1.34 6.10
N GLU A 18 4.93 1.90 6.95
CA GLU A 18 5.14 1.44 8.32
C GLU A 18 3.83 1.28 9.10
N MET A 19 2.92 2.22 8.93
CA MET A 19 1.63 2.18 9.62
C MET A 19 0.76 1.00 9.22
N TYR A 20 1.05 0.40 8.07
CA TYR A 20 0.23 -0.66 7.52
C TYR A 20 0.90 -2.03 7.49
N THR A 21 2.03 -2.19 8.22
CA THR A 21 2.75 -3.47 8.25
C THR A 21 1.84 -4.64 8.62
N GLY A 22 0.84 -4.39 9.47
CA GLY A 22 -0.11 -5.44 9.86
C GLY A 22 -0.97 -5.96 8.73
N LEU A 23 -1.01 -5.27 7.59
CA LEU A 23 -1.79 -5.71 6.43
C LEU A 23 -1.01 -6.63 5.50
N GLN A 24 0.29 -6.80 5.72
CA GLN A 24 1.15 -7.52 4.79
C GLN A 24 0.64 -8.93 4.49
N SER A 25 0.36 -9.71 5.52
CA SER A 25 -0.10 -11.09 5.33
C SER A 25 -1.46 -11.15 4.64
N PHE A 26 -2.35 -10.22 4.96
CA PHE A 26 -3.67 -10.19 4.32
C PHE A 26 -3.56 -9.92 2.83
N LEU A 27 -2.72 -8.98 2.45
CA LEU A 27 -2.53 -8.66 1.04
C LEU A 27 -1.83 -9.80 0.30
N GLN A 28 -0.90 -10.48 0.96
CA GLN A 28 -0.24 -11.65 0.38
C GLN A 28 -1.24 -12.76 0.09
N VAL A 29 -2.17 -13.01 1.01
CA VAL A 29 -3.22 -14.00 0.81
C VAL A 29 -4.09 -13.64 -0.40
N LEU A 30 -4.28 -12.35 -0.64
CA LEU A 30 -5.05 -11.87 -1.79
C LEU A 30 -4.27 -11.94 -3.10
N GLY A 31 -3.02 -12.36 -3.07
CA GLY A 31 -2.23 -12.58 -4.28
C GLY A 31 -1.23 -11.49 -4.62
N TRP A 32 -1.02 -10.54 -3.71
CA TRP A 32 -0.06 -9.47 -3.95
C TRP A 32 1.31 -9.84 -3.40
N GLU A 33 2.35 -9.39 -4.10
CA GLU A 33 3.72 -9.47 -3.59
C GLU A 33 4.00 -8.19 -2.82
N VAL A 34 4.20 -8.31 -1.50
CA VAL A 34 4.23 -7.16 -0.60
C VAL A 34 5.55 -7.12 0.15
N LEU A 35 6.20 -5.98 0.10
CA LEU A 35 7.38 -5.68 0.91
C LEU A 35 6.96 -4.64 1.94
N SER A 36 7.34 -4.83 3.18
CA SER A 36 7.13 -3.79 4.19
C SER A 36 8.33 -2.86 4.23
N ILE A 37 8.14 -1.69 4.81
CA ILE A 37 9.24 -0.75 5.03
C ILE A 37 10.35 -1.42 5.84
N GLU A 38 10.01 -2.26 6.80
CA GLU A 38 11.00 -2.97 7.60
C GLU A 38 11.76 -4.00 6.77
N ASP A 39 11.08 -4.72 5.88
CA ASP A 39 11.72 -5.74 5.04
C ASP A 39 12.85 -5.17 4.21
N VAL A 40 12.74 -3.93 3.81
CA VAL A 40 13.71 -3.29 2.92
C VAL A 40 14.65 -2.32 3.65
N GLY A 41 14.61 -2.33 4.99
CA GLY A 41 15.55 -1.56 5.79
C GLY A 41 15.30 -0.06 5.82
N LEU A 42 14.07 0.37 5.57
CA LEU A 42 13.72 1.79 5.51
C LEU A 42 13.01 2.30 6.76
N LYS A 43 12.89 1.47 7.79
CA LYS A 43 12.21 1.89 9.01
C LYS A 43 12.90 3.11 9.61
N GLY A 44 12.11 4.13 9.91
CA GLY A 44 12.62 5.37 10.49
C GLY A 44 13.27 6.31 9.50
N GLN A 45 13.31 5.96 8.22
CA GLN A 45 13.87 6.85 7.19
C GLN A 45 12.87 7.92 6.80
N GLN A 46 13.40 9.02 6.25
CA GLN A 46 12.58 10.13 5.77
C GLN A 46 11.74 9.69 4.56
N ASP A 47 10.62 10.37 4.37
CA ASP A 47 9.68 10.10 3.29
C ASP A 47 10.35 10.06 1.92
N GLN A 48 11.30 10.96 1.69
CA GLN A 48 12.01 11.02 0.43
C GLN A 48 12.76 9.72 0.13
N LYS A 49 13.36 9.10 1.14
CA LYS A 49 14.06 7.83 0.98
C LYS A 49 13.11 6.71 0.59
N VAL A 50 11.93 6.71 1.18
CA VAL A 50 10.90 5.73 0.86
C VAL A 50 10.45 5.89 -0.59
N ILE A 51 10.22 7.12 -1.01
CA ILE A 51 9.81 7.41 -2.39
C ILE A 51 10.90 7.02 -3.39
N GLU A 52 12.15 7.35 -3.09
CA GLU A 52 13.28 6.99 -3.96
C GLU A 52 13.40 5.48 -4.11
N TYR A 53 13.20 4.76 -3.02
CA TYR A 53 13.26 3.30 -3.07
C TYR A 53 12.14 2.73 -3.93
N ALA A 54 10.93 3.22 -3.75
CA ALA A 54 9.77 2.80 -4.54
C ALA A 54 9.99 3.09 -6.01
N GLU A 55 10.49 4.28 -6.33
CA GLU A 55 10.76 4.69 -7.70
C GLU A 55 11.81 3.80 -8.34
N GLY A 56 12.93 3.59 -7.64
CA GLY A 56 14.05 2.83 -8.17
C GLY A 56 13.74 1.35 -8.36
N ASN A 57 12.75 0.82 -7.66
CA ASN A 57 12.40 -0.60 -7.70
C ASN A 57 11.05 -0.88 -8.35
N GLY A 58 10.42 0.14 -8.91
CA GLY A 58 9.15 -0.03 -9.62
C GLY A 58 8.01 -0.50 -8.73
N LEU A 59 7.96 -0.02 -7.49
CA LEU A 59 6.96 -0.46 -6.52
C LEU A 59 5.75 0.45 -6.51
N ILE A 60 4.61 -0.11 -6.09
CA ILE A 60 3.41 0.66 -5.81
C ILE A 60 3.40 0.91 -4.30
N LEU A 61 3.34 2.17 -3.91
CA LEU A 61 3.36 2.53 -2.49
C LEU A 61 1.94 2.50 -1.93
N VAL A 62 1.75 1.84 -0.79
CA VAL A 62 0.47 1.84 -0.07
C VAL A 62 0.70 2.55 1.26
N THR A 63 -0.02 3.64 1.48
CA THR A 63 0.20 4.49 2.64
C THR A 63 -1.11 5.10 3.14
N GLN A 64 -1.12 5.51 4.39
CA GLN A 64 -2.21 6.32 4.92
C GLN A 64 -1.82 7.79 5.08
N ASP A 65 -0.58 8.13 4.74
CA ASP A 65 -0.04 9.47 4.96
C ASP A 65 -0.19 10.33 3.71
N GLN A 66 -0.95 11.42 3.84
CA GLN A 66 -1.18 12.36 2.73
C GLN A 66 0.12 12.96 2.21
N LYS A 67 1.07 13.27 3.09
CA LYS A 67 2.35 13.86 2.68
C LYS A 67 3.14 12.93 1.77
N ILE A 68 3.19 11.65 2.13
CA ILE A 68 3.90 10.66 1.32
C ILE A 68 3.20 10.52 -0.03
N SER A 69 1.88 10.48 -0.05
CA SER A 69 1.15 10.36 -1.31
C SER A 69 1.37 11.58 -2.21
N ASP A 70 1.47 12.76 -1.63
CA ASP A 70 1.75 13.97 -2.39
C ASP A 70 3.14 13.93 -3.02
N LEU A 71 4.14 13.47 -2.26
CA LEU A 71 5.49 13.29 -2.79
C LEU A 71 5.52 12.23 -3.90
N ALA A 72 4.82 11.13 -3.70
CA ALA A 72 4.74 10.07 -4.70
C ALA A 72 4.15 10.61 -6.00
N ARG A 73 3.10 11.41 -5.90
CA ARG A 73 2.47 12.02 -7.07
C ARG A 73 3.45 12.91 -7.81
N LEU A 74 4.19 13.74 -7.10
CA LEU A 74 5.17 14.65 -7.71
C LEU A 74 6.29 13.88 -8.41
N LYS A 75 6.67 12.74 -7.88
CA LYS A 75 7.75 11.92 -8.44
C LYS A 75 7.25 10.90 -9.47
N GLY A 76 5.96 10.82 -9.69
CA GLY A 76 5.41 9.84 -10.63
C GLY A 76 5.44 8.42 -10.11
N VAL A 77 5.51 8.23 -8.79
CA VAL A 77 5.46 6.92 -8.17
C VAL A 77 4.00 6.53 -7.96
N PRO A 78 3.56 5.38 -8.47
CA PRO A 78 2.18 4.97 -8.25
C PRO A 78 1.93 4.69 -6.77
N PHE A 79 0.77 5.09 -6.30
CA PHE A 79 0.44 4.92 -4.88
C PHE A 79 -1.05 4.68 -4.67
N VAL A 80 -1.35 4.08 -3.52
CA VAL A 80 -2.71 3.95 -3.00
C VAL A 80 -2.72 4.61 -1.64
N LEU A 81 -3.56 5.62 -1.48
CA LEU A 81 -3.73 6.32 -0.21
C LEU A 81 -5.04 5.84 0.43
N VAL A 82 -4.92 5.22 1.61
CA VAL A 82 -6.09 4.81 2.39
C VAL A 82 -5.92 5.39 3.78
N GLY A 83 -6.38 6.62 3.94
CA GLY A 83 -6.34 7.31 5.21
C GLY A 83 -7.65 7.20 5.95
N TYR A 84 -7.80 8.00 7.01
CA TYR A 84 -8.99 7.96 7.84
C TYR A 84 -10.26 8.32 7.08
N VAL A 85 -10.16 9.19 6.08
CA VAL A 85 -11.34 9.58 5.29
C VAL A 85 -11.90 8.36 4.55
N GLU A 86 -11.01 7.59 3.91
CA GLU A 86 -11.42 6.39 3.18
C GLU A 86 -11.98 5.33 4.12
N VAL A 87 -11.33 5.11 5.24
CA VAL A 87 -11.80 4.15 6.24
C VAL A 87 -13.15 4.56 6.79
N ALA A 88 -13.33 5.84 7.08
CA ALA A 88 -14.59 6.36 7.59
C ALA A 88 -15.73 6.13 6.59
N ARG A 89 -15.47 6.31 5.30
CA ARG A 89 -16.48 6.07 4.26
C ARG A 89 -16.90 4.61 4.21
N ILE A 90 -15.94 3.71 4.33
CA ILE A 90 -16.23 2.27 4.33
C ILE A 90 -17.10 1.92 5.54
N ILE A 91 -16.74 2.44 6.70
CA ILE A 91 -17.50 2.20 7.93
C ILE A 91 -18.91 2.76 7.79
N ASP A 92 -19.02 3.98 7.27
CA ASP A 92 -20.31 4.63 7.06
C ASP A 92 -21.23 3.80 6.18
N GLU A 93 -20.71 3.30 5.07
CA GLU A 93 -21.50 2.48 4.15
C GLU A 93 -21.99 1.20 4.82
N ARG A 94 -21.13 0.57 5.60
CA ARG A 94 -21.50 -0.66 6.31
C ARG A 94 -22.55 -0.41 7.39
N LEU A 95 -22.40 0.71 8.10
CA LEU A 95 -23.38 1.10 9.10
C LEU A 95 -24.76 1.35 8.48
N LYS A 96 -24.78 2.01 7.34
CA LYS A 96 -26.05 2.25 6.62
C LYS A 96 -26.74 0.95 6.25
N GLY A 97 -25.98 -0.05 5.87
CA GLY A 97 -26.54 -1.37 5.55
C GLY A 97 -27.16 -2.06 6.75
N LEU A 98 -26.71 -1.73 7.97
CA LEU A 98 -27.26 -2.32 9.19
C LEU A 98 -28.44 -1.54 9.76
N THR A 99 -28.55 -0.27 9.42
CA THR A 99 -29.55 0.63 10.01
C THR A 99 -30.68 0.99 9.07
N ALA A 100 -30.60 0.60 7.82
CA ALA A 100 -31.60 0.94 6.81
C ALA A 100 -32.90 0.14 6.95
#